data_acc45444b0287836fc61074f8575c489
#
_entry.id   acc45444b0287836fc61074f8575c489
#
_cell.length_a   1.000
_cell.length_b   1.000
_cell.length_c   1.000
_cell.angle_alpha   90.00
_cell.angle_beta   90.00
_cell.angle_gamma   90.00
#
_symmetry.space_group_name_H-M   'P 1'
#
loop_
_entity.id
_entity.type
_entity.pdbx_description
1 polymer ?
#
loop_
_entity_poly.entity_id
_entity_poly.type
_entity_poly.pdbx_seq_one_letter_code
_entity_poly.pdbx_strand_id
1 'polypeptide(L)'
;MGEDQTALLNSILKDINIPTARELIDLHKEFNADNYAPNRDEISKRLIAPPYRNSEENLKLKGRAGEPELRQLYINNLIKKTKFKYSVETQTGETYNHTNNNGNGRSGNIDLTIYSPESKKGDLKNLVNIEFKFCTPSAEELKRDITKLVKEKKIDGILYLSLINSNKSTIPKILEKLRKVFLPLEESKDFSKIADNKLVMIFIVVLETTYIYHNIFDFNRAKDNFDKYCEDFFVPSKFSISKIPKIKK
;
A
#
# COMPACT_ATOMS: atom_id res chain seq x y z
N MET A 1 2.27 12.11 21.64
CA MET A 1 2.74 11.92 20.24
C MET A 1 2.03 10.75 19.55
N GLY A 2 1.89 9.58 20.17
CA GLY A 2 1.25 8.43 19.49
C GLY A 2 -0.23 8.60 19.12
N GLU A 3 -1.01 9.36 19.87
CA GLU A 3 -2.42 9.64 19.54
C GLU A 3 -2.58 10.46 18.27
N ASP A 4 -1.73 11.47 18.06
CA ASP A 4 -1.73 12.31 16.86
C ASP A 4 -1.38 11.52 15.59
N GLN A 5 -0.44 10.58 15.67
CA GLN A 5 -0.03 9.75 14.54
C GLN A 5 -1.12 8.75 14.15
N THR A 6 -1.73 8.10 15.13
CA THR A 6 -2.87 7.22 14.89
C THR A 6 -4.06 7.98 14.29
N ALA A 7 -4.33 9.19 14.75
CA ALA A 7 -5.37 10.07 14.21
C ALA A 7 -5.08 10.43 12.75
N LEU A 8 -3.83 10.74 12.41
CA LEU A 8 -3.41 11.01 11.03
C LEU A 8 -3.64 9.80 10.12
N LEU A 9 -3.16 8.60 10.51
CA LEU A 9 -3.37 7.38 9.73
C LEU A 9 -4.85 7.04 9.55
N ASN A 10 -5.67 7.25 10.59
CA ASN A 10 -7.12 7.05 10.51
C ASN A 10 -7.81 8.08 9.58
N SER A 11 -7.35 9.32 9.56
CA SER A 11 -7.84 10.33 8.60
C SER A 11 -7.50 9.91 7.16
N ILE A 12 -6.25 9.52 6.91
CA ILE A 12 -5.81 9.01 5.60
C ILE A 12 -6.61 7.76 5.20
N LEU A 13 -6.85 6.85 6.13
CA LEU A 13 -7.70 5.68 5.90
C LEU A 13 -9.09 6.07 5.38
N LYS A 14 -9.76 6.97 6.10
CA LYS A 14 -11.13 7.38 5.81
C LYS A 14 -11.23 8.23 4.54
N ASP A 15 -10.34 9.19 4.40
CA ASP A 15 -10.48 10.24 3.39
C ASP A 15 -9.79 9.89 2.06
N ILE A 16 -8.83 8.95 2.08
CA ILE A 16 -8.02 8.61 0.91
C ILE A 16 -8.06 7.10 0.60
N ASN A 17 -7.65 6.23 1.55
CA ASN A 17 -7.52 4.79 1.26
C ASN A 17 -8.85 4.14 0.87
N ILE A 18 -9.92 4.38 1.63
CA ILE A 18 -11.25 3.81 1.35
C ILE A 18 -11.85 4.35 0.05
N PRO A 19 -11.85 5.67 -0.22
CA PRO A 19 -12.27 6.20 -1.52
C PRO A 19 -11.47 5.62 -2.69
N THR A 20 -10.14 5.54 -2.59
CA THR A 20 -9.29 4.94 -3.62
C THR A 20 -9.64 3.46 -3.86
N ALA A 21 -9.85 2.68 -2.80
CA ALA A 21 -10.28 1.30 -2.92
C ALA A 21 -11.63 1.16 -3.63
N ARG A 22 -12.57 2.07 -3.37
CA ARG A 22 -13.89 2.11 -4.03
C ARG A 22 -13.74 2.36 -5.53
N GLU A 23 -13.00 3.41 -5.91
CA GLU A 23 -12.77 3.74 -7.32
C GLU A 23 -12.04 2.60 -8.04
N LEU A 24 -11.06 1.95 -7.39
CA LEU A 24 -10.33 0.82 -7.96
C LEU A 24 -11.22 -0.42 -8.16
N ILE A 25 -12.12 -0.70 -7.22
CA ILE A 25 -13.11 -1.79 -7.34
C ILE A 25 -14.07 -1.51 -8.49
N ASP A 26 -14.54 -0.29 -8.63
CA ASP A 26 -15.46 0.07 -9.70
C ASP A 26 -14.76 -0.01 -11.07
N LEU A 27 -13.52 0.45 -11.17
CA LEU A 27 -12.69 0.31 -12.35
C LEU A 27 -12.47 -1.18 -12.71
N HIS A 28 -12.14 -2.01 -11.71
CA HIS A 28 -11.97 -3.45 -11.92
C HIS A 28 -13.22 -4.13 -12.45
N LYS A 29 -14.40 -3.76 -11.94
CA LYS A 29 -15.68 -4.29 -12.43
C LYS A 29 -15.98 -3.86 -13.86
N GLU A 30 -15.70 -2.61 -14.21
CA GLU A 30 -15.86 -2.10 -15.56
C GLU A 30 -15.00 -2.89 -16.56
N PHE A 31 -13.76 -3.21 -16.22
CA PHE A 31 -12.86 -3.99 -17.07
C PHE A 31 -13.23 -5.48 -17.21
N ASN A 32 -13.93 -6.04 -16.24
CA ASN A 32 -14.29 -7.47 -16.24
C ASN A 32 -15.77 -7.73 -16.60
N ALA A 33 -16.54 -6.73 -16.99
CA ALA A 33 -17.88 -6.93 -17.47
C ALA A 33 -17.85 -7.67 -18.82
N ASP A 34 -18.63 -8.78 -18.95
CA ASP A 34 -18.64 -9.66 -20.14
C ASP A 34 -19.03 -8.95 -21.44
N ASN A 35 -19.66 -7.77 -21.34
CA ASN A 35 -20.10 -6.93 -22.46
C ASN A 35 -19.25 -5.68 -22.66
N TYR A 36 -18.08 -5.61 -22.04
CA TYR A 36 -17.24 -4.44 -22.16
C TYR A 36 -16.47 -4.48 -23.50
N ALA A 37 -17.11 -3.98 -24.55
CA ALA A 37 -16.40 -3.44 -25.72
C ALA A 37 -16.12 -1.98 -25.39
N PRO A 38 -14.90 -1.61 -25.03
CA PRO A 38 -14.62 -0.24 -24.67
C PRO A 38 -14.85 0.63 -25.89
N ASN A 39 -15.79 1.57 -25.79
CA ASN A 39 -15.80 2.69 -26.70
C ASN A 39 -14.46 3.43 -26.50
N ARG A 40 -13.60 3.38 -27.49
CA ARG A 40 -12.22 3.94 -27.41
C ARG A 40 -12.22 5.37 -26.88
N ASP A 41 -13.27 6.14 -27.16
CA ASP A 41 -13.39 7.54 -26.76
C ASP A 41 -13.73 7.72 -25.28
N GLU A 42 -14.42 6.79 -24.64
CA GLU A 42 -14.68 6.84 -23.19
C GLU A 42 -13.49 6.33 -22.37
N ILE A 43 -12.77 5.34 -22.90
CA ILE A 43 -11.54 4.84 -22.27
C ILE A 43 -10.48 5.94 -22.25
N SER A 44 -10.35 6.74 -23.32
CA SER A 44 -9.34 7.81 -23.39
C SER A 44 -9.56 8.94 -22.38
N LYS A 45 -10.73 9.05 -21.78
CA LYS A 45 -11.06 10.06 -20.77
C LYS A 45 -10.80 9.61 -19.32
N ARG A 46 -10.60 8.30 -19.10
CA ARG A 46 -10.28 7.72 -17.80
C ARG A 46 -8.87 7.16 -17.82
N LEU A 47 -8.29 7.00 -16.68
CA LEU A 47 -6.95 6.46 -16.55
C LEU A 47 -6.88 5.06 -17.14
N ILE A 48 -5.98 4.85 -18.09
CA ILE A 48 -5.92 3.62 -18.87
C ILE A 48 -4.66 2.87 -18.53
N ALA A 49 -4.84 1.65 -18.02
CA ALA A 49 -3.79 0.67 -18.07
C ALA A 49 -3.50 0.30 -19.54
N PRO A 50 -2.24 0.25 -19.95
CA PRO A 50 -1.90 -0.15 -21.31
C PRO A 50 -2.47 -1.56 -21.59
N PRO A 51 -3.00 -1.79 -22.80
CA PRO A 51 -3.56 -3.09 -23.14
C PRO A 51 -2.46 -4.15 -23.07
N TYR A 52 -2.74 -5.23 -22.35
CA TYR A 52 -1.85 -6.38 -22.32
C TYR A 52 -1.95 -7.10 -23.67
N ARG A 53 -0.88 -7.09 -24.46
CA ARG A 53 -0.76 -7.93 -25.67
C ARG A 53 -0.53 -9.38 -25.23
N ASN A 54 -1.58 -10.16 -25.11
CA ASN A 54 -1.44 -11.60 -25.20
C ASN A 54 -1.62 -12.01 -26.66
N SER A 55 -0.61 -12.74 -27.17
CA SER A 55 -0.56 -13.57 -28.39
C SER A 55 -1.78 -13.55 -29.32
N GLU A 56 -1.54 -13.45 -30.54
CA GLU A 56 -2.24 -13.36 -31.82
C GLU A 56 -3.72 -13.78 -31.96
N GLU A 57 -4.31 -14.51 -31.03
CA GLU A 57 -5.66 -15.07 -31.21
C GLU A 57 -6.80 -14.35 -30.46
N ASN A 58 -6.55 -13.42 -29.55
CA ASN A 58 -7.60 -12.71 -28.84
C ASN A 58 -7.25 -11.24 -28.62
N LEU A 59 -7.61 -10.42 -29.59
CA LEU A 59 -7.67 -8.95 -29.50
C LEU A 59 -8.81 -8.44 -28.53
N LYS A 60 -9.12 -9.18 -27.50
CA LYS A 60 -9.86 -8.65 -26.35
C LYS A 60 -8.88 -7.85 -25.53
N LEU A 61 -8.85 -6.55 -25.76
CA LEU A 61 -8.16 -5.57 -24.95
C LEU A 61 -8.72 -5.68 -23.51
N LYS A 62 -8.19 -6.59 -22.72
CA LYS A 62 -8.44 -6.63 -21.27
C LYS A 62 -7.60 -5.50 -20.68
N GLY A 63 -8.22 -4.37 -20.41
CA GLY A 63 -7.61 -3.35 -19.59
C GLY A 63 -7.22 -3.97 -18.25
N ARG A 64 -6.01 -3.72 -17.79
CA ARG A 64 -5.53 -4.16 -16.48
C ARG A 64 -5.13 -2.94 -15.69
N ALA A 65 -5.85 -2.66 -14.61
CA ALA A 65 -5.34 -1.75 -13.61
C ALA A 65 -4.05 -2.37 -13.02
N GLY A 66 -3.06 -1.55 -12.77
CA GLY A 66 -1.80 -1.93 -12.17
C GLY A 66 -1.45 -1.01 -11.00
N GLU A 67 -0.23 -1.11 -10.53
CA GLU A 67 0.31 -0.26 -9.46
C GLU A 67 0.35 1.23 -9.84
N PRO A 68 0.73 1.63 -11.09
CA PRO A 68 0.67 3.03 -11.51
C PRO A 68 -0.74 3.62 -11.47
N GLU A 69 -1.77 2.87 -11.90
CA GLU A 69 -3.16 3.33 -11.89
C GLU A 69 -3.67 3.46 -10.46
N LEU A 70 -3.35 2.50 -9.58
CA LEU A 70 -3.65 2.58 -8.16
C LEU A 70 -3.04 3.84 -7.53
N ARG A 71 -1.76 4.10 -7.79
CA ARG A 71 -1.06 5.29 -7.31
C ARG A 71 -1.72 6.58 -7.81
N GLN A 72 -2.11 6.62 -9.08
CA GLN A 72 -2.78 7.79 -9.65
C GLN A 72 -4.16 8.05 -9.04
N LEU A 73 -4.97 7.02 -8.83
CA LEU A 73 -6.26 7.14 -8.13
C LEU A 73 -6.06 7.65 -6.69
N TYR A 74 -5.03 7.16 -6.02
CA TYR A 74 -4.66 7.61 -4.68
C TYR A 74 -4.31 9.09 -4.65
N ILE A 75 -3.45 9.54 -5.56
CA ILE A 75 -3.06 10.95 -5.72
C ILE A 75 -4.28 11.83 -6.02
N ASN A 76 -5.18 11.39 -6.88
CA ASN A 76 -6.40 12.13 -7.19
C ASN A 76 -7.28 12.33 -5.95
N ASN A 77 -7.44 11.30 -5.11
CA ASN A 77 -8.17 11.42 -3.86
C ASN A 77 -7.44 12.30 -2.84
N LEU A 78 -6.11 12.19 -2.75
CA LEU A 78 -5.29 13.05 -1.91
C LEU A 78 -5.51 14.53 -2.23
N ILE A 79 -5.42 14.89 -3.50
CA ILE A 79 -5.61 16.28 -3.98
C ILE A 79 -7.04 16.77 -3.73
N LYS A 80 -8.04 15.92 -3.99
CA LYS A 80 -9.45 16.29 -3.84
C LYS A 80 -9.88 16.49 -2.39
N LYS A 81 -9.33 15.71 -1.46
CA LYS A 81 -9.82 15.58 -0.09
C LYS A 81 -8.95 16.29 0.95
N THR A 82 -7.72 16.62 0.62
CA THR A 82 -6.77 17.16 1.58
C THR A 82 -5.97 18.35 1.02
N LYS A 83 -5.24 19.03 1.92
CA LYS A 83 -4.26 20.05 1.55
C LYS A 83 -2.83 19.52 1.65
N PHE A 84 -2.64 18.23 1.84
CA PHE A 84 -1.32 17.63 1.92
C PHE A 84 -0.54 17.83 0.62
N LYS A 85 0.75 18.00 0.76
CA LYS A 85 1.70 17.95 -0.35
C LYS A 85 2.19 16.52 -0.53
N TYR A 86 2.68 16.18 -1.70
CA TYR A 86 3.19 14.85 -1.99
C TYR A 86 4.34 14.88 -2.98
N SER A 87 5.11 13.79 -2.98
CA SER A 87 6.05 13.46 -4.05
C SER A 87 5.93 11.98 -4.39
N VAL A 88 6.25 11.64 -5.64
CA VAL A 88 6.32 10.27 -6.13
C VAL A 88 7.78 9.86 -6.29
N GLU A 89 8.05 8.54 -6.17
CA GLU A 89 9.41 7.99 -6.30
C GLU A 89 10.42 8.74 -5.41
N THR A 90 10.02 9.01 -4.17
CA THR A 90 10.85 9.77 -3.23
C THR A 90 12.06 8.94 -2.80
N GLN A 91 13.24 9.47 -3.02
CA GLN A 91 14.47 8.83 -2.59
C GLN A 91 14.49 8.66 -1.07
N THR A 92 14.83 7.45 -0.60
CA THR A 92 14.98 7.16 0.83
C THR A 92 16.21 7.84 1.42
N GLY A 93 16.11 8.27 2.68
CA GLY A 93 17.25 8.80 3.42
C GLY A 93 18.28 7.72 3.79
N GLU A 94 17.83 6.47 3.93
CA GLU A 94 18.69 5.34 4.27
C GLU A 94 19.11 4.56 3.01
N THR A 95 20.28 3.91 3.09
CA THR A 95 20.75 3.04 2.01
C THR A 95 20.35 1.58 2.30
N TYR A 96 19.97 0.86 1.26
CA TYR A 96 19.55 -0.53 1.33
C TYR A 96 20.55 -1.40 0.56
N ASN A 97 21.06 -2.44 1.22
CA ASN A 97 21.88 -3.43 0.55
C ASN A 97 20.99 -4.25 -0.41
N HIS A 98 20.87 -3.81 -1.65
CA HIS A 98 20.51 -4.73 -2.71
C HIS A 98 21.76 -5.55 -3.04
N THR A 99 21.61 -6.85 -3.07
CA THR A 99 22.64 -7.86 -3.38
C THR A 99 23.18 -7.70 -4.80
N ASN A 100 23.87 -6.60 -5.04
CA ASN A 100 24.79 -6.47 -6.17
C ASN A 100 26.21 -6.42 -5.59
N ASN A 101 27.04 -7.29 -6.08
CA ASN A 101 28.36 -7.71 -5.60
C ASN A 101 29.40 -6.62 -5.23
N ASN A 102 29.03 -5.38 -5.09
CA ASN A 102 29.96 -4.25 -4.86
C ASN A 102 29.81 -3.53 -3.53
N GLY A 103 29.07 -4.08 -2.55
CA GLY A 103 29.11 -3.59 -1.15
C GLY A 103 28.53 -2.19 -0.88
N ASN A 104 28.27 -1.39 -1.88
CA ASN A 104 27.71 -0.05 -1.74
C ASN A 104 26.18 -0.12 -1.80
N GLY A 105 25.54 0.03 -0.65
CA GLY A 105 24.08 0.18 -0.59
C GLY A 105 23.61 1.35 -1.46
N ARG A 106 22.51 1.16 -2.19
CA ARG A 106 21.84 2.24 -2.91
C ARG A 106 20.61 2.70 -2.14
N SER A 107 20.31 3.99 -2.20
CA SER A 107 19.02 4.48 -1.74
C SER A 107 17.90 3.81 -2.56
N GLY A 108 16.80 3.47 -1.89
CA GLY A 108 15.58 3.02 -2.55
C GLY A 108 14.68 4.21 -2.87
N ASN A 109 13.59 3.96 -3.59
CA ASN A 109 12.52 4.95 -3.77
C ASN A 109 11.27 4.48 -3.02
N ILE A 110 10.59 5.41 -2.36
CA ILE A 110 9.24 5.26 -1.81
C ILE A 110 8.25 5.63 -2.91
N ASP A 111 7.23 4.82 -3.13
CA ASP A 111 6.26 5.04 -4.21
C ASP A 111 5.54 6.39 -4.07
N LEU A 112 5.17 6.77 -2.85
CA LEU A 112 4.53 8.05 -2.54
C LEU A 112 4.88 8.50 -1.12
N THR A 113 5.30 9.77 -0.98
CA THR A 113 5.48 10.41 0.32
C THR A 113 4.49 11.56 0.48
N ILE A 114 3.81 11.60 1.62
CA ILE A 114 2.88 12.67 2.02
C ILE A 114 3.61 13.62 2.97
N TYR A 115 3.50 14.91 2.69
CA TYR A 115 4.08 16.00 3.50
C TYR A 115 3.00 16.86 4.13
N SER A 116 3.35 17.51 5.22
CA SER A 116 2.52 18.56 5.83
C SER A 116 2.13 19.63 4.78
N PRO A 117 0.90 20.16 4.85
CA PRO A 117 0.50 21.32 4.05
C PRO A 117 1.43 22.53 4.23
N GLU A 118 2.00 22.67 5.42
CA GLU A 118 2.89 23.77 5.79
C GLU A 118 4.31 23.62 5.26
N SER A 119 4.66 22.45 4.69
CA SER A 119 5.99 22.19 4.12
C SER A 119 6.36 23.23 3.05
N LYS A 120 7.59 23.75 3.11
CA LYS A 120 8.13 24.70 2.14
C LYS A 120 9.28 24.06 1.37
N LYS A 121 9.65 24.66 0.23
CA LYS A 121 10.84 24.23 -0.51
C LYS A 121 12.07 24.37 0.39
N GLY A 122 12.79 23.28 0.62
CA GLY A 122 13.95 23.20 1.51
C GLY A 122 13.64 22.85 2.97
N ASP A 123 12.35 22.82 3.37
CA ASP A 123 11.90 22.41 4.70
C ASP A 123 10.66 21.51 4.55
N LEU A 124 10.89 20.26 4.16
CA LEU A 124 9.83 19.27 3.93
C LEU A 124 9.60 18.47 5.21
N LYS A 125 8.40 18.59 5.76
CA LYS A 125 7.95 17.79 6.90
C LYS A 125 7.23 16.55 6.39
N ASN A 126 7.95 15.44 6.29
CA ASN A 126 7.39 14.15 5.90
C ASN A 126 6.44 13.66 7.00
N LEU A 127 5.27 13.19 6.59
CA LEU A 127 4.24 12.67 7.50
C LEU A 127 4.09 11.16 7.34
N VAL A 128 3.92 10.68 6.11
CA VAL A 128 3.65 9.27 5.82
C VAL A 128 4.33 8.84 4.52
N ASN A 129 4.94 7.68 4.54
CA ASN A 129 5.46 6.98 3.38
C ASN A 129 4.52 5.85 2.96
N ILE A 130 4.31 5.65 1.68
CA ILE A 130 3.36 4.68 1.14
C ILE A 130 4.05 3.84 0.08
N GLU A 131 3.90 2.52 0.22
CA GLU A 131 4.26 1.53 -0.79
C GLU A 131 2.99 0.87 -1.33
N PHE A 132 2.89 0.78 -2.64
CA PHE A 132 1.76 0.16 -3.32
C PHE A 132 2.15 -1.22 -3.83
N LYS A 133 1.23 -2.17 -3.74
CA LYS A 133 1.34 -3.46 -4.41
C LYS A 133 0.04 -3.85 -5.07
N PHE A 134 0.16 -4.28 -6.30
CA PHE A 134 -0.95 -4.80 -7.09
C PHE A 134 -0.76 -6.29 -7.36
N CYS A 135 -1.83 -7.08 -7.28
CA CYS A 135 -1.80 -8.54 -7.29
C CYS A 135 -1.15 -9.14 -6.03
N THR A 136 -0.78 -10.41 -6.11
CA THR A 136 -0.19 -11.13 -4.98
C THR A 136 1.33 -10.96 -4.99
N PRO A 137 1.91 -10.12 -4.11
CA PRO A 137 3.34 -9.90 -4.08
C PRO A 137 4.10 -11.13 -3.59
N SER A 138 5.36 -11.27 -4.00
CA SER A 138 6.30 -12.23 -3.44
C SER A 138 6.72 -11.82 -2.01
N ALA A 139 7.33 -12.74 -1.28
CA ALA A 139 7.85 -12.45 0.06
C ALA A 139 9.03 -11.44 -0.01
N GLU A 140 9.86 -11.52 -1.05
CA GLU A 140 10.99 -10.63 -1.28
C GLU A 140 10.53 -9.20 -1.59
N GLU A 141 9.49 -9.03 -2.40
CA GLU A 141 8.89 -7.72 -2.67
C GLU A 141 8.35 -7.10 -1.39
N LEU A 142 7.57 -7.85 -0.61
CA LEU A 142 7.05 -7.39 0.68
C LEU A 142 8.17 -7.03 1.64
N LYS A 143 9.22 -7.88 1.73
CA LYS A 143 10.38 -7.64 2.59
C LYS A 143 11.07 -6.32 2.23
N ARG A 144 11.30 -6.08 0.95
CA ARG A 144 11.94 -4.85 0.47
C ARG A 144 11.13 -3.63 0.85
N ASP A 145 9.83 -3.64 0.60
CA ASP A 145 8.97 -2.49 0.81
C ASP A 145 8.71 -2.21 2.29
N ILE A 146 8.47 -3.25 3.08
CA ILE A 146 8.35 -3.11 4.54
C ILE A 146 9.65 -2.61 5.15
N THR A 147 10.81 -3.12 4.68
CA THR A 147 12.10 -2.62 5.15
C THR A 147 12.27 -1.13 4.89
N LYS A 148 11.88 -0.63 3.71
CA LYS A 148 11.89 0.82 3.40
C LYS A 148 10.98 1.57 4.36
N LEU A 149 9.70 1.16 4.47
CA LEU A 149 8.74 1.82 5.34
C LEU A 149 9.20 1.86 6.80
N VAL A 150 9.84 0.82 7.29
CA VAL A 150 10.25 0.70 8.70
C VAL A 150 11.53 1.46 9.00
N LYS A 151 12.54 1.42 8.11
CA LYS A 151 13.84 2.07 8.34
C LYS A 151 13.82 3.59 8.19
N GLU A 152 12.86 4.16 7.45
CA GLU A 152 12.70 5.60 7.36
C GLU A 152 12.22 6.15 8.72
N LYS A 153 13.16 6.71 9.48
CA LYS A 153 12.96 7.13 10.86
C LYS A 153 11.91 8.20 10.99
N LYS A 154 11.10 8.12 12.05
CA LYS A 154 10.10 9.13 12.44
C LYS A 154 8.98 9.40 11.41
N ILE A 155 8.86 8.56 10.38
CA ILE A 155 7.84 8.69 9.35
C ILE A 155 6.99 7.42 9.38
N ASP A 156 5.68 7.56 9.58
CA ASP A 156 4.79 6.41 9.56
C ASP A 156 4.68 5.80 8.16
N GLY A 157 4.28 4.54 8.09
CA GLY A 157 4.19 3.81 6.85
C GLY A 157 2.77 3.37 6.52
N ILE A 158 2.46 3.24 5.24
CA ILE A 158 1.29 2.54 4.73
C ILE A 158 1.75 1.54 3.69
N LEU A 159 1.43 0.27 3.90
CA LEU A 159 1.51 -0.76 2.87
C LEU A 159 0.12 -0.96 2.29
N TYR A 160 -0.09 -0.50 1.08
CA TYR A 160 -1.36 -0.63 0.35
C TYR A 160 -1.30 -1.81 -0.60
N LEU A 161 -2.01 -2.89 -0.28
CA LEU A 161 -2.09 -4.09 -1.10
C LEU A 161 -3.43 -4.15 -1.84
N SER A 162 -3.38 -4.31 -3.15
CA SER A 162 -4.56 -4.54 -3.99
C SER A 162 -4.52 -5.96 -4.56
N LEU A 163 -5.43 -6.80 -4.12
CA LEU A 163 -5.57 -8.20 -4.57
C LEU A 163 -6.74 -8.31 -5.54
N ILE A 164 -6.55 -9.02 -6.65
CA ILE A 164 -7.62 -9.24 -7.63
C ILE A 164 -8.63 -10.23 -7.04
N ASN A 165 -8.17 -11.42 -6.69
CA ASN A 165 -9.02 -12.52 -6.25
C ASN A 165 -8.82 -12.83 -4.78
N SER A 166 -9.86 -13.30 -4.12
CA SER A 166 -9.73 -13.99 -2.85
C SER A 166 -10.48 -15.31 -2.90
N ASN A 167 -9.73 -16.39 -2.94
CA ASN A 167 -10.26 -17.64 -2.38
C ASN A 167 -10.12 -17.55 -0.85
N LYS A 168 -10.81 -18.46 -0.12
CA LYS A 168 -10.81 -18.48 1.36
C LYS A 168 -9.41 -18.48 2.01
N SER A 169 -8.38 -18.85 1.26
CA SER A 169 -6.99 -18.93 1.74
C SER A 169 -6.14 -17.69 1.42
N THR A 170 -6.61 -16.75 0.60
CA THR A 170 -5.78 -15.64 0.11
C THR A 170 -5.38 -14.70 1.24
N ILE A 171 -6.33 -14.22 2.04
CA ILE A 171 -6.02 -13.31 3.15
C ILE A 171 -5.12 -13.98 4.20
N PRO A 172 -5.43 -15.19 4.73
CA PRO A 172 -4.51 -15.86 5.64
C PRO A 172 -3.10 -16.04 5.08
N LYS A 173 -2.96 -16.38 3.78
CA LYS A 173 -1.64 -16.54 3.15
C LYS A 173 -0.87 -15.22 3.03
N ILE A 174 -1.54 -14.12 2.74
CA ILE A 174 -0.90 -12.79 2.70
C ILE A 174 -0.47 -12.37 4.10
N LEU A 175 -1.33 -12.54 5.11
CA LEU A 175 -0.99 -12.23 6.49
C LEU A 175 0.17 -13.08 7.00
N GLU A 176 0.22 -14.36 6.66
CA GLU A 176 1.34 -15.23 6.99
C GLU A 176 2.65 -14.80 6.28
N LYS A 177 2.58 -14.35 5.02
CA LYS A 177 3.75 -13.77 4.35
C LYS A 177 4.23 -12.51 5.06
N LEU A 178 3.30 -11.62 5.43
CA LEU A 178 3.60 -10.40 6.17
C LEU A 178 4.25 -10.74 7.52
N ARG A 179 3.69 -11.69 8.27
CA ARG A 179 4.27 -12.16 9.53
C ARG A 179 5.72 -12.59 9.36
N LYS A 180 6.00 -13.44 8.36
CA LYS A 180 7.37 -13.90 8.04
C LYS A 180 8.33 -12.79 7.64
N VAL A 181 7.83 -11.69 7.12
CA VAL A 181 8.64 -10.52 6.77
C VAL A 181 8.89 -9.62 7.97
N PHE A 182 7.91 -9.50 8.88
CA PHE A 182 8.07 -8.68 10.09
C PHE A 182 8.97 -9.35 11.12
N LEU A 183 8.83 -10.65 11.37
CA LEU A 183 9.61 -11.37 12.39
C LEU A 183 11.12 -11.08 12.36
N PRO A 184 11.82 -11.14 11.22
CA PRO A 184 13.26 -10.88 11.19
C PRO A 184 13.65 -9.41 11.45
N LEU A 185 12.69 -8.48 11.54
CA LEU A 185 13.00 -7.08 11.83
C LEU A 185 13.55 -6.90 13.24
N GLU A 186 13.14 -7.73 14.21
CA GLU A 186 13.65 -7.71 15.58
C GLU A 186 15.15 -7.96 15.65
N GLU A 187 15.68 -8.83 14.79
CA GLU A 187 17.10 -9.16 14.73
C GLU A 187 17.96 -8.03 14.14
N SER A 188 17.32 -7.01 13.58
CA SER A 188 18.05 -5.90 12.99
C SER A 188 18.73 -5.05 14.08
N LYS A 189 20.02 -4.73 13.89
CA LYS A 189 20.78 -3.85 14.80
C LYS A 189 20.14 -2.48 15.05
N ASP A 190 19.21 -2.10 14.19
CA ASP A 190 18.50 -0.82 14.25
C ASP A 190 17.09 -0.94 14.86
N PHE A 191 16.67 -2.14 15.30
CA PHE A 191 15.30 -2.36 15.79
C PHE A 191 14.92 -1.42 16.94
N SER A 192 15.78 -1.25 17.92
CA SER A 192 15.55 -0.33 19.04
C SER A 192 15.33 1.13 18.60
N LYS A 193 16.02 1.54 17.52
CA LYS A 193 15.87 2.90 16.94
C LYS A 193 14.61 3.04 16.08
N ILE A 194 14.15 1.92 15.50
CA ILE A 194 12.94 1.85 14.67
C ILE A 194 11.71 1.88 15.56
N ALA A 195 11.76 1.14 16.65
CA ALA A 195 10.59 0.85 17.49
C ALA A 195 10.04 2.08 18.24
N ASP A 196 10.77 3.21 18.29
CA ASP A 196 10.28 4.40 18.99
C ASP A 196 9.25 5.16 18.15
N ASN A 197 7.96 4.97 18.51
CA ASN A 197 6.81 5.68 17.93
C ASN A 197 6.59 5.44 16.41
N LYS A 198 6.95 4.27 15.89
CA LYS A 198 6.71 3.90 14.49
C LYS A 198 5.39 3.15 14.35
N LEU A 199 4.56 3.62 13.43
CA LEU A 199 3.32 2.96 13.02
C LEU A 199 3.41 2.55 11.56
N VAL A 200 2.88 1.35 11.23
CA VAL A 200 2.73 0.90 9.85
C VAL A 200 1.31 0.38 9.65
N MET A 201 0.52 1.10 8.87
CA MET A 201 -0.80 0.64 8.47
C MET A 201 -0.67 -0.43 7.38
N ILE A 202 -1.26 -1.58 7.60
CA ILE A 202 -1.49 -2.60 6.58
C ILE A 202 -2.90 -2.42 6.05
N PHE A 203 -3.03 -2.09 4.77
CA PHE A 203 -4.32 -1.90 4.10
C PHE A 203 -4.40 -2.84 2.90
N ILE A 204 -5.42 -3.69 2.89
CA ILE A 204 -5.62 -4.70 1.85
C ILE A 204 -7.01 -4.52 1.26
N VAL A 205 -7.09 -4.34 -0.05
CA VAL A 205 -8.35 -4.36 -0.79
C VAL A 205 -8.42 -5.59 -1.68
N VAL A 206 -9.57 -6.26 -1.68
CA VAL A 206 -9.86 -7.41 -2.56
C VAL A 206 -10.91 -7.00 -3.56
N LEU A 207 -10.52 -6.87 -4.82
CA LEU A 207 -11.34 -6.23 -5.86
C LEU A 207 -12.62 -7.02 -6.19
N GLU A 208 -12.52 -8.33 -6.36
CA GLU A 208 -13.68 -9.18 -6.71
C GLU A 208 -14.72 -9.26 -5.59
N THR A 209 -14.27 -9.38 -4.34
CA THR A 209 -15.17 -9.54 -3.20
C THR A 209 -15.60 -8.22 -2.59
N THR A 210 -14.95 -7.12 -2.97
CA THR A 210 -15.19 -5.77 -2.46
C THR A 210 -14.93 -5.59 -0.97
N TYR A 211 -14.12 -6.47 -0.37
CA TYR A 211 -13.72 -6.38 1.02
C TYR A 211 -12.43 -5.58 1.19
N ILE A 212 -12.40 -4.83 2.27
CA ILE A 212 -11.22 -4.12 2.76
C ILE A 212 -10.86 -4.69 4.12
N TYR A 213 -9.56 -4.94 4.31
CA TYR A 213 -8.96 -5.36 5.57
C TYR A 213 -7.91 -4.32 5.94
N HIS A 214 -7.92 -3.83 7.17
CA HIS A 214 -6.89 -2.90 7.63
C HIS A 214 -6.60 -3.07 9.11
N ASN A 215 -5.35 -2.84 9.48
CA ASN A 215 -4.91 -2.72 10.86
C ASN A 215 -3.62 -1.87 10.90
N ILE A 216 -3.29 -1.34 12.06
CA ILE A 216 -2.08 -0.54 12.30
C ILE A 216 -1.13 -1.35 13.18
N PHE A 217 0.05 -1.69 12.66
CA PHE A 217 1.12 -2.31 13.42
C PHE A 217 1.85 -1.22 14.21
N ASP A 218 1.87 -1.36 15.51
CA ASP A 218 2.49 -0.43 16.45
C ASP A 218 3.80 -1.03 16.98
N PHE A 219 4.92 -0.55 16.48
CA PHE A 219 6.23 -1.04 16.87
C PHE A 219 6.55 -0.76 18.34
N ASN A 220 6.01 0.29 18.93
CA ASN A 220 6.21 0.58 20.34
C ASN A 220 5.55 -0.46 21.24
N ARG A 221 4.34 -0.91 20.88
CA ARG A 221 3.64 -2.00 21.59
C ARG A 221 4.31 -3.36 21.36
N ALA A 222 4.97 -3.52 20.24
CA ALA A 222 5.62 -4.78 19.88
C ALA A 222 6.96 -5.00 20.60
N LYS A 223 7.58 -3.96 21.16
CA LYS A 223 8.95 -4.01 21.72
C LYS A 223 9.17 -5.09 22.76
N ASP A 224 8.22 -5.28 23.67
CA ASP A 224 8.41 -6.14 24.83
C ASP A 224 8.34 -7.64 24.48
N ASN A 225 7.61 -7.99 23.43
CA ASN A 225 7.50 -9.37 22.93
C ASN A 225 7.09 -9.34 21.46
N PHE A 226 8.08 -9.10 20.61
CA PHE A 226 7.85 -8.86 19.18
C PHE A 226 7.27 -10.07 18.45
N ASP A 227 7.81 -11.27 18.71
CA ASP A 227 7.33 -12.51 18.10
C ASP A 227 5.87 -12.75 18.40
N LYS A 228 5.50 -12.71 19.69
CA LYS A 228 4.10 -12.88 20.11
C LYS A 228 3.20 -11.79 19.55
N TYR A 229 3.67 -10.54 19.51
CA TYR A 229 2.88 -9.45 18.94
C TYR A 229 2.64 -9.68 17.44
N CYS A 230 3.64 -10.13 16.68
CA CYS A 230 3.47 -10.50 15.28
C CYS A 230 2.49 -11.67 15.09
N GLU A 231 2.58 -12.71 15.92
CA GLU A 231 1.65 -13.84 15.89
C GLU A 231 0.20 -13.41 16.13
N ASP A 232 -0.01 -12.58 17.14
CA ASP A 232 -1.33 -12.07 17.50
C ASP A 232 -1.88 -11.05 16.48
N PHE A 233 -1.00 -10.25 15.85
CA PHE A 233 -1.38 -9.20 14.93
C PHE A 233 -1.80 -9.74 13.56
N PHE A 234 -1.01 -10.67 12.98
CA PHE A 234 -1.23 -11.15 11.61
C PHE A 234 -2.28 -12.27 11.50
N VAL A 235 -3.34 -12.19 12.28
CA VAL A 235 -4.51 -13.08 12.16
C VAL A 235 -5.71 -12.32 11.59
N PRO A 236 -6.54 -12.94 10.72
CA PRO A 236 -7.65 -12.23 10.07
C PRO A 236 -8.62 -11.55 11.03
N SER A 237 -8.87 -12.12 12.22
CA SER A 237 -9.79 -11.58 13.22
C SER A 237 -9.32 -10.27 13.86
N LYS A 238 -8.05 -9.93 13.74
CA LYS A 238 -7.49 -8.66 14.25
C LYS A 238 -7.61 -7.51 13.26
N PHE A 239 -7.90 -7.82 12.00
CA PHE A 239 -8.11 -6.79 10.98
C PHE A 239 -9.55 -6.30 11.01
N SER A 240 -9.73 -5.00 10.98
CA SER A 240 -11.03 -4.39 10.72
C SER A 240 -11.44 -4.73 9.31
N ILE A 241 -12.66 -5.25 9.15
CA ILE A 241 -13.19 -5.69 7.86
C ILE A 241 -14.36 -4.79 7.50
N SER A 242 -14.31 -4.17 6.34
CA SER A 242 -15.42 -3.44 5.78
C SER A 242 -15.71 -3.91 4.35
N LYS A 243 -17.00 -3.90 4.00
CA LYS A 243 -17.45 -4.20 2.65
C LYS A 243 -17.84 -2.91 1.96
N ILE A 244 -17.27 -2.65 0.80
CA ILE A 244 -17.71 -1.53 -0.03
C ILE A 244 -19.06 -1.89 -0.65
N PRO A 245 -20.13 -1.11 -0.40
CA PRO A 245 -21.42 -1.37 -1.02
C PRO A 245 -21.31 -1.35 -2.54
N LYS A 246 -22.00 -2.28 -3.19
CA LYS A 246 -22.15 -2.21 -4.65
C LYS A 246 -22.98 -0.95 -4.94
N ILE A 247 -22.47 -0.05 -5.78
CA ILE A 247 -23.28 1.05 -6.30
C ILE A 247 -24.37 0.40 -7.16
N LYS A 248 -25.63 0.56 -6.73
CA LYS A 248 -26.77 0.23 -7.60
C LYS A 248 -26.70 1.22 -8.76
N LYS A 249 -26.49 0.72 -9.97
CA LYS A 249 -26.67 1.50 -11.20
C LYS A 249 -28.15 1.81 -11.40
#